data_bfa28c90a8b5e480517c2a5c8837cac5
#
_entry.id   bfa28c90a8b5e480517c2a5c8837cac5
#
_cell.length_a   1.000
_cell.length_b   1.000
_cell.length_c   1.000
_cell.angle_alpha   90.00
_cell.angle_beta   90.00
_cell.angle_gamma   90.00
#
_symmetry.space_group_name_H-M   'P 1'
#
loop_
_entity.id
_entity.type
_entity.pdbx_description
1 polymer ?
#
loop_
_entity_poly.entity_id
_entity_poly.type
_entity_poly.pdbx_seq_one_letter_code
_entity_poly.pdbx_strand_id
1 'polypeptide(L)'
;MLRIFRIHGDNIVECERIAKLILEETDPTSVEISLISPSTIVYNICFNYLGHRFEWQLELLPGFNKAGRRRWEANIFAGLKDSGSFLDETPDAIVTCVENGLETILYAIEFCSALQAGNQAWQRSGRAFSTGRTGCPYLYIVDFVKYELDARTRERKALRFPNPAVPYSYISFSRESDNFVAQVYVRSEEFDKQFDRSLRNFDEDNFAEAELSRYIVKRMCGFDTTEEEEAILQKNLNVVLFLASSSRPATNFTPAQWRRLYAYHQGKIGRAHV
;
A
#
# COMPACT_ATOMS: atom_id res chain seq x y z
N MET A 1 -3.72 25.58 -10.86
CA MET A 1 -5.06 25.42 -10.23
C MET A 1 -4.84 24.60 -8.96
N LEU A 2 -5.28 25.10 -7.82
CA LEU A 2 -5.19 24.42 -6.53
C LEU A 2 -6.04 23.14 -6.55
N ARG A 3 -5.44 22.00 -6.23
CA ARG A 3 -6.15 20.72 -6.05
C ARG A 3 -6.14 20.34 -4.58
N ILE A 4 -7.26 19.85 -4.09
CA ILE A 4 -7.44 19.48 -2.68
C ILE A 4 -7.47 17.96 -2.60
N PHE A 5 -6.60 17.41 -1.75
CA PHE A 5 -6.56 15.99 -1.44
C PHE A 5 -6.79 15.79 0.06
N ARG A 6 -7.57 14.78 0.41
CA ARG A 6 -7.83 14.40 1.79
C ARG A 6 -7.23 13.06 2.09
N ILE A 7 -6.48 12.99 3.18
CA ILE A 7 -5.90 11.77 3.69
C ILE A 7 -6.69 11.39 4.94
N HIS A 8 -7.65 10.52 4.76
CA HIS A 8 -8.45 9.97 5.85
C HIS A 8 -7.72 8.77 6.45
N GLY A 9 -7.23 8.88 7.68
CA GLY A 9 -6.51 7.83 8.37
C GLY A 9 -7.18 7.40 9.68
N ASP A 10 -6.90 6.20 10.14
CA ASP A 10 -7.35 5.71 11.44
C ASP A 10 -6.75 6.55 12.57
N ASN A 11 -5.52 6.99 12.38
CA ASN A 11 -4.81 7.89 13.29
C ASN A 11 -3.91 8.86 12.52
N ILE A 12 -3.32 9.82 13.25
CA ILE A 12 -2.46 10.85 12.63
C ILE A 12 -1.17 10.28 12.05
N VAL A 13 -0.61 9.24 12.64
CA VAL A 13 0.67 8.64 12.19
C VAL A 13 0.51 8.06 10.78
N GLU A 14 -0.60 7.42 10.49
CA GLU A 14 -0.91 6.89 9.16
C GLU A 14 -1.09 8.00 8.13
N CYS A 15 -1.78 9.08 8.51
CA CYS A 15 -1.90 10.25 7.65
C CYS A 15 -0.53 10.88 7.35
N GLU A 16 0.31 11.05 8.36
CA GLU A 16 1.65 11.63 8.23
C GLU A 16 2.58 10.75 7.39
N ARG A 17 2.48 9.42 7.49
CA ARG A 17 3.24 8.51 6.64
C ARG A 17 2.92 8.71 5.16
N ILE A 18 1.65 8.85 4.82
CA ILE A 18 1.23 9.09 3.44
C ILE A 18 1.69 10.47 2.98
N ALA A 19 1.50 11.50 3.81
CA ALA A 19 1.98 12.85 3.50
C ALA A 19 3.49 12.87 3.28
N LYS A 20 4.26 12.15 4.09
CA LYS A 20 5.71 12.00 3.94
C LYS A 20 6.10 11.40 2.58
N LEU A 21 5.47 10.31 2.15
CA LEU A 21 5.71 9.70 0.83
C LEU A 21 5.46 10.71 -0.30
N ILE A 22 4.40 11.52 -0.17
CA ILE A 22 4.07 12.57 -1.15
C ILE A 22 5.14 13.68 -1.15
N LEU A 23 5.53 14.16 0.03
CA LEU A 23 6.51 15.24 0.16
C LEU A 23 7.91 14.82 -0.32
N GLU A 24 8.33 13.61 -0.03
CA GLU A 24 9.62 13.06 -0.48
C GLU A 24 9.68 12.92 -2.01
N GLU A 25 8.62 12.49 -2.65
CA GLU A 25 8.58 12.33 -4.11
C GLU A 25 8.44 13.68 -4.84
N THR A 26 7.65 14.60 -4.28
CA THR A 26 7.39 15.88 -4.94
C THR A 26 8.50 16.91 -4.75
N ASP A 27 9.34 16.76 -3.72
CA ASP A 27 10.40 17.71 -3.32
C ASP A 27 9.92 19.17 -3.46
N PRO A 28 8.92 19.59 -2.66
CA PRO A 28 8.19 20.82 -2.92
C PRO A 28 9.06 22.05 -2.74
N THR A 29 8.93 23.01 -3.66
CA THR A 29 9.62 24.31 -3.61
C THR A 29 9.12 25.21 -2.48
N SER A 30 7.88 24.97 -2.00
CA SER A 30 7.33 25.62 -0.82
C SER A 30 6.39 24.67 -0.10
N VAL A 31 6.45 24.71 1.23
CA VAL A 31 5.55 23.98 2.13
C VAL A 31 5.07 24.96 3.21
N GLU A 32 3.76 25.12 3.30
CA GLU A 32 3.12 25.86 4.39
C GLU A 32 2.23 24.89 5.17
N ILE A 33 2.44 24.82 6.48
CA ILE A 33 1.69 23.91 7.36
C ILE A 33 0.79 24.76 8.25
N SER A 34 -0.49 24.43 8.29
CA SER A 34 -1.47 25.07 9.14
C SER A 34 -2.29 24.03 9.91
N LEU A 35 -2.70 24.40 11.12
CA LEU A 35 -3.58 23.61 11.97
C LEU A 35 -4.96 24.26 11.95
N ILE A 36 -5.91 23.67 11.23
CA ILE A 36 -7.27 24.21 11.11
C ILE A 36 -8.12 23.84 12.33
N SER A 37 -7.87 22.66 12.89
CA SER A 37 -8.53 22.19 14.12
C SER A 37 -7.56 21.31 14.90
N PRO A 38 -7.85 20.95 16.18
CA PRO A 38 -6.98 20.04 16.94
C PRO A 38 -6.74 18.67 16.28
N SER A 39 -7.51 18.34 15.23
CA SER A 39 -7.44 17.07 14.53
C SER A 39 -7.25 17.19 13.03
N THR A 40 -6.99 18.38 12.49
CA THR A 40 -6.85 18.60 11.04
C THR A 40 -5.62 19.44 10.75
N ILE A 41 -4.63 18.79 10.17
CA ILE A 41 -3.39 19.41 9.68
C ILE A 41 -3.54 19.60 8.17
N VAL A 42 -3.13 20.76 7.68
CA VAL A 42 -3.15 21.08 6.25
C VAL A 42 -1.75 21.45 5.78
N TYR A 43 -1.32 20.81 4.72
CA TYR A 43 -0.09 21.15 3.99
C TYR A 43 -0.49 21.80 2.68
N ASN A 44 -0.10 23.06 2.47
CA ASN A 44 -0.14 23.70 1.17
C ASN A 44 1.24 23.57 0.54
N ILE A 45 1.33 22.90 -0.60
CA ILE A 45 2.59 22.61 -1.28
C ILE A 45 2.56 23.10 -2.72
N CYS A 46 3.70 23.63 -3.16
CA CYS A 46 3.95 23.95 -4.56
C CYS A 46 5.16 23.18 -5.03
N PHE A 47 5.08 22.55 -6.18
CA PHE A 47 6.17 21.75 -6.74
C PHE A 47 6.10 21.68 -8.26
N ASN A 48 7.20 21.25 -8.87
CA ASN A 48 7.26 20.91 -10.29
C ASN A 48 7.45 19.40 -10.42
N TYR A 49 6.63 18.78 -11.26
CA TYR A 49 6.69 17.33 -11.45
C TYR A 49 6.46 16.99 -12.94
N LEU A 50 7.37 16.25 -13.53
CA LEU A 50 7.34 15.88 -14.96
C LEU A 50 7.09 17.08 -15.90
N GLY A 51 7.70 18.22 -15.61
CA GLY A 51 7.58 19.44 -16.41
C GLY A 51 6.32 20.28 -16.17
N HIS A 52 5.47 19.90 -15.23
CA HIS A 52 4.26 20.62 -14.86
C HIS A 52 4.38 21.21 -13.45
N ARG A 53 3.80 22.40 -13.25
CA ARG A 53 3.69 23.03 -11.94
C ARG A 53 2.37 22.66 -11.28
N PHE A 54 2.45 22.22 -10.02
CA PHE A 54 1.32 21.85 -9.19
C PHE A 54 1.23 22.69 -7.93
N GLU A 55 0.00 22.91 -7.48
CA GLU A 55 -0.35 23.56 -6.21
C GLU A 55 -1.37 22.66 -5.52
N TRP A 56 -0.99 22.02 -4.42
CA TRP A 56 -1.84 21.09 -3.70
C TRP A 56 -2.08 21.52 -2.28
N GLN A 57 -3.29 21.23 -1.80
CA GLN A 57 -3.65 21.27 -0.40
C GLN A 57 -3.88 19.81 0.05
N LEU A 58 -3.08 19.34 1.00
CA LEU A 58 -3.22 18.02 1.62
C LEU A 58 -3.87 18.21 2.99
N GLU A 59 -5.08 17.72 3.16
CA GLU A 59 -5.82 17.76 4.44
C GLU A 59 -5.67 16.41 5.14
N LEU A 60 -4.99 16.38 6.29
CA LEU A 60 -4.83 15.18 7.11
C LEU A 60 -6.01 15.09 8.08
N LEU A 61 -6.80 14.04 7.94
CA LEU A 61 -8.06 13.82 8.64
C LEU A 61 -8.03 12.52 9.46
N PRO A 62 -7.35 12.50 10.63
CA PRO A 62 -7.22 11.30 11.45
C PRO A 62 -8.50 10.98 12.22
N GLY A 63 -8.63 9.73 12.68
CA GLY A 63 -9.61 9.31 13.69
C GLY A 63 -10.96 8.89 13.14
N PHE A 64 -11.00 8.32 11.94
CA PHE A 64 -12.26 7.85 11.35
C PHE A 64 -12.86 6.63 12.06
N ASN A 65 -12.06 5.86 12.79
CA ASN A 65 -12.47 4.60 13.43
C ASN A 65 -12.67 4.72 14.96
N LYS A 66 -12.80 5.94 15.50
CA LYS A 66 -12.97 6.12 16.95
C LYS A 66 -14.37 5.74 17.42
N ALA A 67 -14.43 4.70 18.26
CA ALA A 67 -15.50 4.41 19.24
C ALA A 67 -16.95 4.65 18.70
N GLY A 68 -17.36 3.90 17.70
CA GLY A 68 -18.74 3.89 17.21
C GLY A 68 -19.14 5.11 16.38
N ARG A 69 -18.23 6.04 16.14
CA ARG A 69 -18.41 7.16 15.21
C ARG A 69 -17.55 6.93 13.99
N ARG A 70 -18.06 6.21 13.02
CA ARG A 70 -17.43 6.08 11.72
C ARG A 70 -17.52 7.45 11.03
N ARG A 71 -16.42 8.17 10.96
CA ARG A 71 -16.30 9.40 10.15
C ARG A 71 -16.65 9.17 8.68
N TRP A 72 -16.61 7.93 8.27
CA TRP A 72 -16.97 7.39 6.98
C TRP A 72 -18.48 7.15 6.79
N GLU A 73 -19.33 7.64 7.66
CA GLU A 73 -20.80 7.56 7.45
C GLU A 73 -21.23 8.27 6.17
N ALA A 74 -20.40 9.20 5.71
CA ALA A 74 -20.66 9.88 4.47
C ALA A 74 -20.00 9.13 3.31
N ASN A 75 -20.79 8.55 2.46
CA ASN A 75 -20.57 8.37 1.02
C ASN A 75 -19.34 7.60 0.52
N ILE A 76 -18.13 7.73 1.14
CA ILE A 76 -16.90 7.09 0.63
C ILE A 76 -16.99 5.58 0.78
N PHE A 77 -17.32 5.08 1.97
CA PHE A 77 -17.54 3.64 2.20
C PHE A 77 -18.83 3.13 1.61
N ALA A 78 -19.89 3.95 1.63
CA ALA A 78 -21.14 3.59 0.95
C ALA A 78 -20.85 3.30 -0.52
N GLY A 79 -20.10 4.16 -1.20
CA GLY A 79 -19.70 3.95 -2.59
C GLY A 79 -18.94 2.64 -2.83
N LEU A 80 -17.99 2.28 -1.93
CA LEU A 80 -17.29 0.99 -2.01
C LEU A 80 -18.21 -0.19 -1.74
N LYS A 81 -19.12 -0.09 -0.77
CA LYS A 81 -20.13 -1.13 -0.46
C LYS A 81 -21.14 -1.29 -1.58
N ASP A 82 -21.64 -0.20 -2.11
CA ASP A 82 -22.59 -0.18 -3.23
C ASP A 82 -21.98 -0.75 -4.50
N SER A 83 -20.66 -0.61 -4.68
CA SER A 83 -19.90 -1.25 -5.75
C SER A 83 -19.62 -2.74 -5.52
N GLY A 84 -20.11 -3.33 -4.42
CA GLY A 84 -20.00 -4.75 -4.10
C GLY A 84 -18.80 -5.14 -3.23
N SER A 85 -18.20 -4.17 -2.54
CA SER A 85 -17.21 -4.46 -1.50
C SER A 85 -17.92 -5.00 -0.26
N PHE A 86 -17.58 -6.22 0.14
CA PHE A 86 -18.05 -6.85 1.39
C PHE A 86 -17.17 -6.42 2.60
N LEU A 87 -16.77 -5.15 2.65
CA LEU A 87 -15.92 -4.65 3.73
C LEU A 87 -16.77 -4.35 4.97
N ASP A 88 -16.71 -5.25 5.95
CA ASP A 88 -17.13 -4.94 7.33
C ASP A 88 -16.00 -4.21 8.09
N GLU A 89 -14.77 -4.32 7.62
CA GLU A 89 -13.58 -3.68 8.16
C GLU A 89 -13.03 -2.65 7.18
N THR A 90 -12.57 -1.52 7.70
CA THR A 90 -12.00 -0.42 6.92
C THR A 90 -10.51 -0.60 6.70
N PRO A 91 -9.92 -0.15 5.57
CA PRO A 91 -8.47 0.02 5.46
C PRO A 91 -7.99 1.09 6.46
N ASP A 92 -6.70 1.11 6.75
CA ASP A 92 -6.11 2.07 7.71
C ASP A 92 -6.18 3.52 7.20
N ALA A 93 -6.16 3.70 5.89
CA ALA A 93 -6.34 5.03 5.29
C ALA A 93 -6.96 4.97 3.89
N ILE A 94 -7.61 6.08 3.50
CA ILE A 94 -8.08 6.32 2.13
C ILE A 94 -7.65 7.73 1.72
N VAL A 95 -7.16 7.86 0.51
CA VAL A 95 -6.85 9.15 -0.10
C VAL A 95 -7.90 9.50 -1.13
N THR A 96 -8.39 10.72 -1.06
CA THR A 96 -9.44 11.24 -1.93
C THR A 96 -8.99 12.53 -2.59
N CYS A 97 -9.61 12.86 -3.73
CA CYS A 97 -9.50 14.15 -4.39
C CYS A 97 -10.84 14.87 -4.30
N VAL A 98 -10.81 16.17 -4.00
CA VAL A 98 -11.99 17.02 -3.96
C VAL A 98 -11.97 17.97 -5.15
N GLU A 99 -12.93 17.78 -6.06
CA GLU A 99 -13.09 18.63 -7.26
C GLU A 99 -14.56 19.09 -7.37
N ASN A 100 -14.78 20.38 -7.49
CA ASN A 100 -16.12 20.97 -7.63
C ASN A 100 -17.10 20.56 -6.51
N GLY A 101 -16.59 20.35 -5.30
CA GLY A 101 -17.40 19.92 -4.15
C GLY A 101 -17.71 18.42 -4.13
N LEU A 102 -17.26 17.66 -5.11
CA LEU A 102 -17.36 16.20 -5.16
C LEU A 102 -16.06 15.59 -4.66
N GLU A 103 -16.15 14.64 -3.73
CA GLU A 103 -15.02 13.89 -3.21
C GLU A 103 -14.99 12.50 -3.83
N THR A 104 -13.87 12.15 -4.48
CA THR A 104 -13.67 10.87 -5.16
C THR A 104 -12.48 10.11 -4.56
N ILE A 105 -12.59 8.80 -4.43
CA ILE A 105 -11.52 7.95 -3.91
C ILE A 105 -10.45 7.76 -4.98
N LEU A 106 -9.19 7.94 -4.60
CA LEU A 106 -8.04 7.66 -5.46
C LEU A 106 -7.46 6.29 -5.17
N TYR A 107 -7.25 5.93 -3.90
CA TYR A 107 -6.74 4.63 -3.47
C TYR A 107 -6.96 4.41 -1.97
N ALA A 108 -6.94 3.15 -1.57
CA ALA A 108 -7.00 2.70 -0.19
C ALA A 108 -5.65 2.13 0.24
N ILE A 109 -5.27 2.37 1.50
CA ILE A 109 -3.99 1.95 2.07
C ILE A 109 -4.22 1.18 3.36
N GLU A 110 -3.49 0.09 3.51
CA GLU A 110 -3.36 -0.69 4.74
C GLU A 110 -1.89 -0.72 5.15
N PHE A 111 -1.60 -0.57 6.43
CA PHE A 111 -0.25 -0.64 6.96
C PHE A 111 -0.03 -1.91 7.80
N CYS A 112 1.19 -2.41 7.79
CA CYS A 112 1.63 -3.48 8.66
C CYS A 112 3.05 -3.23 9.16
N SER A 113 3.21 -3.24 10.46
CA SER A 113 4.51 -3.00 11.11
C SER A 113 5.36 -4.25 11.33
N ALA A 114 4.97 -5.41 10.79
CA ALA A 114 5.67 -6.67 11.04
C ALA A 114 5.45 -7.71 9.95
N LEU A 115 6.37 -8.69 9.87
CA LEU A 115 6.19 -9.90 9.07
C LEU A 115 4.95 -10.66 9.53
N GLN A 116 3.90 -10.61 8.75
CA GLN A 116 2.65 -11.27 9.10
C GLN A 116 2.63 -12.72 8.66
N ALA A 117 2.53 -13.61 9.64
CA ALA A 117 2.22 -15.01 9.42
C ALA A 117 0.88 -15.35 10.08
N GLY A 118 0.07 -16.15 9.39
CA GLY A 118 -1.18 -16.69 9.94
C GLY A 118 -2.45 -15.99 9.47
N ASN A 119 -3.52 -16.06 10.28
CA ASN A 119 -4.87 -15.66 9.86
C ASN A 119 -5.02 -14.18 9.47
N GLN A 120 -4.26 -13.30 10.10
CA GLN A 120 -4.31 -11.86 9.80
C GLN A 120 -3.88 -11.55 8.35
N ALA A 121 -2.91 -12.30 7.82
CA ALA A 121 -2.48 -12.14 6.45
C ALA A 121 -3.60 -12.47 5.46
N TRP A 122 -4.41 -13.50 5.73
CA TRP A 122 -5.55 -13.89 4.90
C TRP A 122 -6.73 -12.92 5.03
N GLN A 123 -7.00 -12.38 6.21
CA GLN A 123 -8.04 -11.36 6.40
C GLN A 123 -7.77 -10.12 5.56
N ARG A 124 -6.51 -9.63 5.56
CA ARG A 124 -6.11 -8.49 4.74
C ARG A 124 -6.13 -8.79 3.25
N SER A 125 -5.75 -10.00 2.86
CA SER A 125 -5.88 -10.46 1.47
C SER A 125 -7.34 -10.45 1.00
N GLY A 126 -8.29 -10.89 1.83
CA GLY A 126 -9.73 -10.82 1.54
C GLY A 126 -10.22 -9.37 1.37
N ARG A 127 -9.75 -8.46 2.21
CA ARG A 127 -10.03 -7.03 2.12
C ARG A 127 -9.49 -6.42 0.82
N ALA A 128 -8.25 -6.75 0.47
CA ALA A 128 -7.61 -6.32 -0.76
C ALA A 128 -8.39 -6.77 -2.00
N PHE A 129 -8.80 -8.05 -2.05
CA PHE A 129 -9.63 -8.58 -3.12
C PHE A 129 -10.98 -7.87 -3.23
N SER A 130 -11.66 -7.67 -2.11
CA SER A 130 -12.96 -7.01 -2.07
C SER A 130 -12.87 -5.56 -2.57
N THR A 131 -11.88 -4.81 -2.11
CA THR A 131 -11.66 -3.42 -2.53
C THR A 131 -11.25 -3.34 -4.00
N GLY A 132 -10.35 -4.22 -4.45
CA GLY A 132 -9.90 -4.26 -5.84
C GLY A 132 -11.04 -4.45 -6.84
N ARG A 133 -12.06 -5.24 -6.49
CA ARG A 133 -13.24 -5.43 -7.35
C ARG A 133 -14.11 -4.18 -7.54
N THR A 134 -13.94 -3.16 -6.71
CA THR A 134 -14.70 -1.91 -6.84
C THR A 134 -14.03 -0.87 -7.74
N GLY A 135 -12.89 -1.20 -8.35
CA GLY A 135 -12.09 -0.25 -9.12
C GLY A 135 -11.25 0.70 -8.27
N CYS A 136 -11.26 0.52 -6.93
CA CYS A 136 -10.39 1.28 -6.03
C CYS A 136 -9.05 0.56 -5.86
N PRO A 137 -7.92 1.15 -6.25
CA PRO A 137 -6.59 0.60 -5.98
C PRO A 137 -6.37 0.38 -4.49
N TYR A 138 -5.69 -0.72 -4.17
CA TYR A 138 -5.43 -1.10 -2.79
C TYR A 138 -3.95 -1.39 -2.58
N LEU A 139 -3.34 -0.66 -1.66
CA LEU A 139 -1.92 -0.74 -1.33
C LEU A 139 -1.76 -1.28 0.09
N TYR A 140 -1.24 -2.48 0.22
CA TYR A 140 -0.88 -3.06 1.50
C TYR A 140 0.61 -2.86 1.75
N ILE A 141 0.95 -1.86 2.57
CA ILE A 141 2.33 -1.47 2.87
C ILE A 141 2.83 -2.25 4.07
N VAL A 142 3.88 -3.03 3.86
CA VAL A 142 4.50 -3.88 4.88
C VAL A 142 5.88 -3.35 5.24
N ASP A 143 6.05 -2.89 6.48
CA ASP A 143 7.35 -2.56 7.05
C ASP A 143 8.14 -3.86 7.27
N PHE A 144 9.03 -4.18 6.36
CA PHE A 144 9.77 -5.43 6.42
C PHE A 144 10.82 -5.40 7.53
N VAL A 145 10.78 -6.43 8.38
CA VAL A 145 11.75 -6.64 9.46
C VAL A 145 12.42 -8.00 9.29
N LYS A 146 13.66 -8.13 9.72
CA LYS A 146 14.40 -9.40 9.67
C LYS A 146 13.87 -10.42 10.67
N TYR A 147 13.38 -9.95 11.81
CA TYR A 147 12.72 -10.76 12.84
C TYR A 147 11.85 -9.88 13.74
N GLU A 148 10.91 -10.49 14.42
CA GLU A 148 10.11 -9.84 15.43
C GLU A 148 10.66 -10.09 16.82
N LEU A 149 10.51 -9.08 17.71
CA LEU A 149 10.74 -9.24 19.13
C LEU A 149 9.41 -9.41 19.86
N ASP A 150 9.41 -10.25 20.88
CA ASP A 150 8.28 -10.32 21.79
C ASP A 150 8.13 -8.98 22.53
N ALA A 151 6.93 -8.43 22.53
CA ALA A 151 6.68 -7.12 23.13
C ALA A 151 6.97 -7.07 24.64
N ARG A 152 6.79 -8.19 25.32
CA ARG A 152 6.92 -8.30 26.77
C ARG A 152 8.33 -8.71 27.20
N THR A 153 8.85 -9.81 26.62
CA THR A 153 10.16 -10.37 27.00
C THR A 153 11.31 -9.74 26.26
N ARG A 154 11.03 -9.07 25.14
CA ARG A 154 12.03 -8.55 24.20
C ARG A 154 12.91 -9.65 23.56
N GLU A 155 12.56 -10.89 23.78
CA GLU A 155 13.22 -12.02 23.15
C GLU A 155 12.80 -12.14 21.69
N ARG A 156 13.68 -12.69 20.88
CA ARG A 156 13.42 -12.95 19.47
C ARG A 156 12.35 -14.01 19.32
N LYS A 157 11.27 -13.70 18.65
CA LYS A 157 10.26 -14.67 18.26
C LYS A 157 10.84 -15.65 17.23
N ALA A 158 10.35 -16.87 17.25
CA ALA A 158 10.65 -17.82 16.19
C ALA A 158 10.24 -17.22 14.83
N LEU A 159 11.15 -17.29 13.86
CA LEU A 159 10.90 -16.79 12.50
C LEU A 159 9.66 -17.44 11.91
N ARG A 160 8.66 -16.64 11.61
CA ARG A 160 7.45 -17.05 10.93
C ARG A 160 7.31 -16.20 9.68
N PHE A 161 7.83 -16.69 8.59
CA PHE A 161 7.58 -16.07 7.30
C PHE A 161 6.14 -16.34 6.86
N PRO A 162 5.47 -15.38 6.21
CA PRO A 162 4.19 -15.63 5.58
C PRO A 162 4.34 -16.72 4.50
N ASN A 163 3.25 -17.43 4.26
CA ASN A 163 3.21 -18.36 3.12
C ASN A 163 3.37 -17.55 1.82
N PRO A 164 4.23 -17.96 0.89
CA PRO A 164 4.42 -17.26 -0.39
C PRO A 164 3.14 -17.01 -1.18
N ALA A 165 2.11 -17.84 -0.98
CA ALA A 165 0.79 -17.63 -1.59
C ALA A 165 0.09 -16.35 -1.13
N VAL A 166 0.41 -15.84 0.08
CA VAL A 166 -0.19 -14.61 0.59
C VAL A 166 0.24 -13.40 -0.24
N PRO A 167 1.53 -13.05 -0.35
CA PRO A 167 1.94 -11.93 -1.20
C PRO A 167 1.61 -12.19 -2.68
N TYR A 168 1.63 -13.44 -3.14
CA TYR A 168 1.25 -13.75 -4.51
C TYR A 168 -0.24 -13.46 -4.80
N SER A 169 -1.12 -13.61 -3.81
CA SER A 169 -2.55 -13.32 -4.00
C SER A 169 -2.82 -11.88 -4.45
N TYR A 170 -2.01 -10.92 -3.99
CA TYR A 170 -2.12 -9.51 -4.42
C TYR A 170 -1.78 -9.35 -5.91
N ILE A 171 -0.73 -10.03 -6.37
CA ILE A 171 -0.38 -10.07 -7.80
C ILE A 171 -1.56 -10.64 -8.62
N SER A 172 -2.13 -11.76 -8.16
CA SER A 172 -3.28 -12.39 -8.81
C SER A 172 -4.49 -11.45 -8.84
N PHE A 173 -4.81 -10.78 -7.73
CA PHE A 173 -5.92 -9.84 -7.65
C PHE A 173 -5.74 -8.66 -8.61
N SER A 174 -4.53 -8.10 -8.67
CA SER A 174 -4.22 -7.03 -9.61
C SER A 174 -4.41 -7.46 -11.06
N ARG A 175 -4.01 -8.70 -11.39
CA ARG A 175 -4.12 -9.23 -12.76
C ARG A 175 -5.52 -9.68 -13.16
N GLU A 176 -6.38 -9.97 -12.21
CA GLU A 176 -7.74 -10.49 -12.48
C GLU A 176 -8.85 -9.47 -12.30
N SER A 177 -8.59 -8.35 -11.59
CA SER A 177 -9.59 -7.33 -11.32
C SER A 177 -9.51 -6.10 -12.24
N ASP A 178 -8.58 -6.05 -13.18
CA ASP A 178 -8.25 -4.86 -13.98
C ASP A 178 -8.03 -3.61 -13.12
N ASN A 179 -7.55 -3.81 -11.90
CA ASN A 179 -7.31 -2.74 -10.94
C ASN A 179 -6.04 -3.02 -10.15
N PHE A 180 -5.29 -1.99 -9.79
CA PHE A 180 -4.03 -2.13 -9.08
C PHE A 180 -4.25 -2.51 -7.61
N VAL A 181 -3.85 -3.72 -7.26
CA VAL A 181 -3.85 -4.26 -5.90
C VAL A 181 -2.46 -4.80 -5.61
N ALA A 182 -1.77 -4.24 -4.63
CA ALA A 182 -0.39 -4.64 -4.36
C ALA A 182 -0.10 -4.77 -2.87
N GLN A 183 0.73 -5.75 -2.53
CA GLN A 183 1.45 -5.79 -1.28
C GLN A 183 2.83 -5.18 -1.51
N VAL A 184 3.11 -4.06 -0.85
CA VAL A 184 4.32 -3.27 -1.06
C VAL A 184 5.23 -3.44 0.13
N TYR A 185 6.44 -3.96 -0.09
CA TYR A 185 7.42 -4.09 0.98
C TYR A 185 8.29 -2.84 1.03
N VAL A 186 8.35 -2.25 2.22
CA VAL A 186 9.16 -1.08 2.51
C VAL A 186 10.16 -1.40 3.62
N ARG A 187 11.29 -0.69 3.61
CA ARG A 187 12.33 -0.85 4.61
C ARG A 187 11.88 -0.25 5.94
N SER A 188 11.80 -1.06 6.98
CA SER A 188 11.53 -0.54 8.31
C SER A 188 12.78 0.04 8.96
N GLU A 189 12.61 1.02 9.87
CA GLU A 189 13.72 1.55 10.66
C GLU A 189 14.46 0.47 11.47
N GLU A 190 13.75 -0.59 11.85
CA GLU A 190 14.33 -1.71 12.59
C GLU A 190 15.14 -2.65 11.72
N PHE A 191 14.95 -2.65 10.39
CA PHE A 191 15.64 -3.53 9.46
C PHE A 191 17.16 -3.40 9.56
N ASP A 192 17.66 -2.17 9.58
CA ASP A 192 19.10 -1.88 9.65
C ASP A 192 19.71 -2.19 11.01
N LYS A 193 18.93 -2.09 12.07
CA LYS A 193 19.35 -2.40 13.44
C LYS A 193 19.39 -3.89 13.73
N GLN A 194 18.73 -4.70 12.89
CA GLN A 194 18.64 -6.14 13.10
C GLN A 194 19.77 -6.87 12.37
N PHE A 195 20.52 -7.66 13.12
CA PHE A 195 21.55 -8.54 12.58
C PHE A 195 21.07 -9.98 12.56
N ASP A 196 20.79 -10.52 11.37
CA ASP A 196 20.42 -11.91 11.18
C ASP A 196 21.12 -12.53 9.98
N ARG A 197 21.92 -13.56 10.23
CA ARG A 197 22.66 -14.28 9.19
C ARG A 197 21.74 -15.09 8.28
N SER A 198 20.60 -15.55 8.77
CA SER A 198 19.66 -16.36 7.97
C SER A 198 18.92 -15.53 6.90
N LEU A 199 18.88 -14.21 7.06
CA LEU A 199 18.21 -13.27 6.15
C LEU A 199 19.19 -12.44 5.29
N ARG A 200 20.47 -12.79 5.27
CA ARG A 200 21.49 -12.12 4.46
C ARG A 200 21.22 -12.10 2.95
N ASN A 201 20.35 -12.98 2.49
CA ASN A 201 20.04 -13.13 1.07
C ASN A 201 18.79 -12.37 0.65
N PHE A 202 18.17 -11.58 1.55
CA PHE A 202 17.12 -10.66 1.14
C PHE A 202 17.75 -9.51 0.38
N ASP A 203 17.39 -9.42 -0.89
CA ASP A 203 17.85 -8.37 -1.76
C ASP A 203 17.10 -7.07 -1.44
N GLU A 204 17.84 -6.05 -1.01
CA GLU A 204 17.29 -4.76 -0.62
C GLU A 204 16.68 -4.00 -1.81
N ASP A 205 17.07 -4.33 -3.03
CA ASP A 205 16.44 -3.82 -4.25
C ASP A 205 14.97 -4.26 -4.39
N ASN A 206 14.51 -5.21 -3.56
CA ASN A 206 13.10 -5.61 -3.51
C ASN A 206 12.22 -4.68 -2.66
N PHE A 207 12.79 -3.74 -1.93
CA PHE A 207 12.01 -2.66 -1.33
C PHE A 207 11.49 -1.72 -2.41
N ALA A 208 10.22 -1.34 -2.31
CA ALA A 208 9.51 -0.61 -3.36
C ALA A 208 9.07 0.80 -2.92
N GLU A 209 9.80 1.43 -2.00
CA GLU A 209 9.44 2.76 -1.48
C GLU A 209 9.43 3.82 -2.58
N ALA A 210 10.45 3.81 -3.43
CA ALA A 210 10.55 4.79 -4.51
C ALA A 210 9.44 4.61 -5.56
N GLU A 211 9.14 3.36 -5.95
CA GLU A 211 8.06 3.06 -6.88
C GLU A 211 6.69 3.40 -6.28
N LEU A 212 6.52 3.14 -4.96
CA LEU A 212 5.30 3.48 -4.23
C LEU A 212 5.06 4.98 -4.21
N SER A 213 6.08 5.78 -3.85
CA SER A 213 5.98 7.23 -3.81
C SER A 213 5.65 7.81 -5.19
N ARG A 214 6.34 7.33 -6.25
CA ARG A 214 6.05 7.72 -7.63
C ARG A 214 4.63 7.33 -8.05
N TYR A 215 4.19 6.12 -7.76
CA TYR A 215 2.82 5.66 -8.05
C TYR A 215 1.79 6.59 -7.42
N ILE A 216 1.93 6.87 -6.12
CA ILE A 216 1.03 7.75 -5.37
C ILE A 216 0.95 9.14 -6.03
N VAL A 217 2.10 9.78 -6.28
CA VAL A 217 2.14 11.14 -6.82
C VAL A 217 1.67 11.19 -8.27
N LYS A 218 2.10 10.26 -9.14
CA LYS A 218 1.62 10.18 -10.53
C LYS A 218 0.11 10.04 -10.61
N ARG A 219 -0.47 9.15 -9.79
CA ARG A 219 -1.91 8.96 -9.74
C ARG A 219 -2.65 10.21 -9.27
N MET A 220 -2.14 10.91 -8.25
CA MET A 220 -2.70 12.18 -7.79
C MET A 220 -2.56 13.28 -8.84
N CYS A 221 -1.51 13.27 -9.65
CA CYS A 221 -1.35 14.18 -10.79
C CYS A 221 -2.28 13.83 -11.97
N GLY A 222 -2.76 12.60 -12.06
CA GLY A 222 -3.53 12.09 -13.19
C GLY A 222 -2.64 11.59 -14.35
N PHE A 223 -1.38 11.22 -14.06
CA PHE A 223 -0.47 10.60 -15.01
C PHE A 223 -0.65 9.09 -15.07
N ASP A 224 -0.14 8.47 -16.14
CA ASP A 224 -0.05 7.03 -16.28
C ASP A 224 0.88 6.43 -15.21
N THR A 225 0.42 5.35 -14.57
CA THR A 225 1.10 4.65 -13.47
C THR A 225 1.54 3.24 -13.82
N THR A 226 1.35 2.82 -15.06
CA THR A 226 1.59 1.44 -15.51
C THR A 226 3.01 0.96 -15.21
N GLU A 227 4.01 1.82 -15.39
CA GLU A 227 5.41 1.49 -15.13
C GLU A 227 5.66 1.20 -13.64
N GLU A 228 5.13 2.04 -12.76
CA GLU A 228 5.26 1.88 -11.31
C GLU A 228 4.50 0.65 -10.82
N GLU A 229 3.32 0.40 -11.36
CA GLU A 229 2.50 -0.77 -11.03
C GLU A 229 3.25 -2.07 -11.37
N GLU A 230 3.79 -2.16 -12.59
CA GLU A 230 4.58 -3.33 -12.99
C GLU A 230 5.85 -3.50 -12.17
N ALA A 231 6.56 -2.42 -11.85
CA ALA A 231 7.76 -2.46 -11.03
C ALA A 231 7.44 -2.94 -9.60
N ILE A 232 6.36 -2.46 -8.98
CA ILE A 232 5.91 -2.91 -7.66
C ILE A 232 5.53 -4.40 -7.69
N LEU A 233 4.76 -4.84 -8.69
CA LEU A 233 4.37 -6.25 -8.81
C LEU A 233 5.57 -7.17 -9.04
N GLN A 234 6.58 -6.72 -9.80
CA GLN A 234 7.82 -7.47 -10.00
C GLN A 234 8.61 -7.59 -8.70
N LYS A 235 8.74 -6.52 -7.92
CA LYS A 235 9.38 -6.55 -6.60
C LYS A 235 8.61 -7.45 -5.63
N ASN A 236 7.27 -7.40 -5.66
CA ASN A 236 6.44 -8.32 -4.88
C ASN A 236 6.67 -9.79 -5.28
N LEU A 237 6.81 -10.09 -6.58
CA LEU A 237 7.18 -11.43 -7.02
C LEU A 237 8.54 -11.85 -6.45
N ASN A 238 9.53 -10.99 -6.44
CA ASN A 238 10.84 -11.29 -5.88
C ASN A 238 10.75 -11.66 -4.39
N VAL A 239 9.89 -10.98 -3.62
CA VAL A 239 9.61 -11.36 -2.23
C VAL A 239 8.92 -12.73 -2.14
N VAL A 240 7.98 -13.04 -3.03
CA VAL A 240 7.37 -14.39 -3.13
C VAL A 240 8.45 -15.46 -3.34
N LEU A 241 9.39 -15.21 -4.26
CA LEU A 241 10.49 -16.14 -4.57
C LEU A 241 11.45 -16.31 -3.39
N PHE A 242 11.76 -15.23 -2.67
CA PHE A 242 12.55 -15.26 -1.45
C PHE A 242 11.87 -16.11 -0.37
N LEU A 243 10.59 -15.88 -0.11
CA LEU A 243 9.79 -16.64 0.85
C LEU A 243 9.68 -18.11 0.46
N ALA A 244 9.50 -18.41 -0.82
CA ALA A 244 9.48 -19.79 -1.33
C ALA A 244 10.80 -20.52 -1.15
N SER A 245 11.93 -19.80 -1.27
CA SER A 245 13.27 -20.36 -1.04
C SER A 245 13.55 -20.62 0.44
N SER A 246 12.93 -19.85 1.32
CA SER A 246 13.11 -19.89 2.77
C SER A 246 12.14 -20.84 3.47
N SER A 247 11.09 -21.30 2.78
CA SER A 247 10.04 -22.15 3.35
C SER A 247 10.34 -23.64 3.17
N ARG A 248 9.70 -24.49 4.00
CA ARG A 248 9.84 -25.95 3.88
C ARG A 248 9.30 -26.43 2.53
N PRO A 249 10.08 -27.21 1.74
CA PRO A 249 9.74 -27.58 0.36
C PRO A 249 8.42 -28.35 0.20
N ALA A 250 7.97 -29.02 1.26
CA ALA A 250 6.83 -29.95 1.18
C ALA A 250 5.45 -29.28 1.06
N THR A 251 5.34 -27.97 1.26
CA THR A 251 4.04 -27.28 1.36
C THR A 251 3.83 -26.13 0.39
N ASN A 252 4.83 -25.77 -0.40
CA ASN A 252 4.76 -24.59 -1.27
C ASN A 252 5.30 -24.89 -2.67
N PHE A 253 4.86 -24.12 -3.64
CA PHE A 253 5.47 -24.09 -4.95
C PHE A 253 6.96 -23.71 -4.85
N THR A 254 7.75 -24.32 -5.70
CA THR A 254 9.15 -23.93 -5.89
C THR A 254 9.23 -22.53 -6.53
N PRO A 255 10.35 -21.80 -6.39
CA PRO A 255 10.55 -20.53 -7.08
C PRO A 255 10.29 -20.61 -8.60
N ALA A 256 10.67 -21.71 -9.24
CA ALA A 256 10.42 -21.90 -10.67
C ALA A 256 8.92 -22.01 -11.01
N GLN A 257 8.12 -22.64 -10.15
CA GLN A 257 6.67 -22.74 -10.32
C GLN A 257 5.99 -21.39 -10.13
N TRP A 258 6.41 -20.59 -9.16
CA TRP A 258 5.92 -19.22 -8.96
C TRP A 258 6.22 -18.33 -10.17
N ARG A 259 7.42 -18.39 -10.74
CA ARG A 259 7.77 -17.66 -11.97
C ARG A 259 6.89 -18.06 -13.16
N ARG A 260 6.60 -19.35 -13.33
CA ARG A 260 5.70 -19.84 -14.39
C ARG A 260 4.28 -19.32 -14.22
N LEU A 261 3.78 -19.31 -12.98
CA LEU A 261 2.44 -18.79 -12.68
C LEU A 261 2.36 -17.28 -12.96
N TYR A 262 3.39 -16.54 -12.60
CA TYR A 262 3.47 -15.09 -12.90
C TYR A 262 3.49 -14.84 -14.42
N ALA A 263 4.32 -15.55 -15.16
CA ALA A 263 4.37 -15.43 -16.61
C ALA A 263 3.03 -15.79 -17.28
N TYR A 264 2.31 -16.77 -16.75
CA TYR A 264 0.98 -17.12 -17.22
C TYR A 264 -0.02 -15.96 -17.01
N HIS A 265 0.00 -15.30 -15.85
CA HIS A 265 -0.85 -14.14 -15.59
C HIS A 265 -0.47 -12.95 -16.48
N GLN A 266 0.80 -12.68 -16.71
CA GLN A 266 1.23 -11.64 -17.67
C GLN A 266 0.75 -11.92 -19.09
N GLY A 267 0.81 -13.17 -19.55
CA GLY A 267 0.37 -13.56 -20.89
C GLY A 267 -1.15 -13.49 -21.12
N LYS A 268 -1.97 -13.54 -20.06
CA LYS A 268 -3.42 -13.36 -20.15
C LYS A 268 -3.80 -11.93 -20.56
N ILE A 269 -3.08 -10.93 -20.05
CA ILE A 269 -3.35 -9.51 -20.33
C ILE A 269 -3.06 -9.17 -21.80
N GLY A 270 -2.00 -9.73 -22.37
CA GLY A 270 -1.68 -9.55 -23.80
C GLY A 270 -2.72 -10.10 -24.78
N ARG A 271 -3.67 -10.93 -24.33
CA ARG A 271 -4.74 -11.48 -25.15
C ARG A 271 -6.10 -10.76 -25.02
N ALA A 272 -6.28 -9.99 -23.95
CA ALA A 272 -7.52 -9.24 -23.74
C ALA A 272 -7.58 -7.90 -24.47
N HIS A 273 -6.44 -7.45 -25.01
CA HIS A 273 -6.33 -6.20 -25.80
C HIS A 273 -6.16 -6.43 -27.31
N VAL A 274 -6.44 -7.63 -27.81
CA VAL A 274 -6.42 -7.92 -29.27
C VAL A 274 -7.83 -8.13 -29.79
#